data_15c86bdbbb3693d623b31246b39c3a06
#
_entry.id   15c86bdbbb3693d623b31246b39c3a06
#
_cell.length_a   1.000
_cell.length_b   1.000
_cell.length_c   1.000
_cell.angle_alpha   90.00
_cell.angle_beta   90.00
_cell.angle_gamma   90.00
#
_symmetry.space_group_name_H-M   'P 1'
#
loop_
_entity.id
_entity.type
_entity.pdbx_description
1 polymer ?
#
loop_
_entity_poly.entity_id
_entity_poly.type
_entity_poly.pdbx_seq_one_letter_code
_entity_poly.pdbx_strand_id
1 'polypeptide(L)'
;MAYDAKVNFMDVLGSTKYWDILIYNFLLKKNIVIPQKRKSEKSEKFEGAYVKEPQLGMHKWVMSFDLNSLYPHLIMQYNISPETLVAQDKVKDMSVDKLLDKKVDTSILKGVTLTPNGALFKTTKRGFLPEIMQSMYDDRVKYKKLMLQAKQDYENTKNPKLLKDIAKYNNIQMAKKISLNSAYGAIGNNWFRYYDLLVAEAITTSGQLSIRWI
;
A
#
# COMPACT_ATOMS: atom_id res chain seq x y z
N MET A 1 3.96 -10.29 13.00
CA MET A 1 3.81 -8.82 13.00
C MET A 1 4.67 -8.17 14.10
N ALA A 2 4.41 -8.37 15.40
CA ALA A 2 5.19 -7.74 16.48
C ALA A 2 6.70 -7.97 16.36
N TYR A 3 7.11 -9.22 16.16
CA TYR A 3 8.52 -9.58 15.99
C TYR A 3 9.17 -8.90 14.77
N ASP A 4 8.48 -8.88 13.63
CA ASP A 4 9.02 -8.28 12.39
C ASP A 4 9.19 -6.76 12.51
N ALA A 5 8.25 -6.07 13.12
CA ALA A 5 8.27 -4.62 13.31
C ALA A 5 9.05 -4.20 14.57
N LYS A 6 9.47 -5.15 15.42
CA LYS A 6 10.11 -4.90 16.73
C LYS A 6 9.27 -4.00 17.63
N VAL A 7 7.98 -4.28 17.71
CA VAL A 7 7.01 -3.56 18.55
C VAL A 7 6.51 -4.47 19.68
N ASN A 8 5.99 -3.87 20.74
CA ASN A 8 5.27 -4.62 21.77
C ASN A 8 4.03 -5.28 21.18
N PHE A 9 3.65 -6.44 21.72
CA PHE A 9 2.52 -7.20 21.20
C PHE A 9 1.22 -6.38 21.14
N MET A 10 0.95 -5.57 22.16
CA MET A 10 -0.26 -4.71 22.19
C MET A 10 -0.22 -3.58 21.15
N ASP A 11 0.95 -3.12 20.74
CA ASP A 11 1.11 -2.04 19.77
C ASP A 11 0.76 -2.45 18.34
N VAL A 12 0.71 -3.75 18.06
CA VAL A 12 0.28 -4.30 16.75
C VAL A 12 -1.19 -4.02 16.46
N LEU A 13 -2.01 -3.84 17.50
CA LEU A 13 -3.44 -3.54 17.38
C LEU A 13 -3.69 -2.12 16.84
N GLY A 14 -2.72 -1.22 16.95
CA GLY A 14 -2.77 0.14 16.41
C GLY A 14 -1.98 0.28 15.11
N SER A 15 -2.64 0.40 13.97
CA SER A 15 -1.99 0.49 12.66
C SER A 15 -0.97 1.64 12.58
N THR A 16 -1.28 2.83 13.09
CA THR A 16 -0.39 4.00 13.08
C THR A 16 0.89 3.75 13.88
N LYS A 17 0.78 3.16 15.09
CA LYS A 17 1.95 2.89 15.95
C LYS A 17 2.81 1.78 15.35
N TYR A 18 2.19 0.73 14.82
CA TYR A 18 2.88 -0.36 14.15
C TYR A 18 3.73 0.17 12.98
N TRP A 19 3.13 0.96 12.09
CA TRP A 19 3.81 1.52 10.92
C TRP A 19 4.85 2.58 11.30
N ASP A 20 4.59 3.40 12.30
CA ASP A 20 5.56 4.40 12.79
C ASP A 20 6.86 3.74 13.26
N ILE A 21 6.77 2.67 14.06
CA ILE A 21 7.94 1.95 14.56
C ILE A 21 8.62 1.13 13.44
N LEU A 22 7.85 0.53 12.54
CA LEU A 22 8.40 -0.21 11.41
C LEU A 22 9.25 0.71 10.52
N ILE A 23 8.72 1.87 10.17
CA ILE A 23 9.43 2.88 9.38
C ILE A 23 10.63 3.42 10.16
N TYR A 24 10.47 3.69 11.47
CA TYR A 24 11.56 4.11 12.33
C TYR A 24 12.73 3.13 12.24
N ASN A 25 12.50 1.85 12.46
CA ASN A 25 13.53 0.82 12.40
C ASN A 25 14.17 0.69 11.01
N PHE A 26 13.39 0.92 9.96
CA PHE A 26 13.87 0.89 8.58
C PHE A 26 14.79 2.08 8.28
N LEU A 27 14.39 3.30 8.64
CA LEU A 27 15.16 4.53 8.41
C LEU A 27 16.42 4.59 9.29
N LEU A 28 16.33 4.13 10.54
CA LEU A 28 17.47 4.05 11.44
C LEU A 28 18.59 3.17 10.87
N LYS A 29 18.27 2.04 10.27
CA LYS A 29 19.26 1.17 9.60
C LYS A 29 19.95 1.86 8.41
N LYS A 30 19.32 2.87 7.84
CA LYS A 30 19.86 3.67 6.73
C LYS A 30 20.55 4.96 7.20
N ASN A 31 20.69 5.17 8.51
CA ASN A 31 21.21 6.40 9.11
C ASN A 31 20.43 7.67 8.67
N ILE A 32 19.12 7.53 8.48
CA ILE A 32 18.23 8.63 8.11
C ILE A 32 17.57 9.17 9.37
N VAL A 33 17.68 10.48 9.58
CA VAL A 33 17.04 11.18 10.69
C VAL A 33 15.53 11.19 10.50
N ILE A 34 14.81 10.88 11.57
CA ILE A 34 13.36 10.75 11.57
C ILE A 34 12.74 12.06 12.05
N PRO A 35 11.73 12.60 11.34
CA PRO A 35 11.09 13.83 11.74
C PRO A 35 10.34 13.67 13.07
N GLN A 36 10.25 14.75 13.83
CA GLN A 36 9.43 14.76 15.03
C GLN A 36 7.95 14.57 14.67
N LYS A 37 7.21 13.89 15.56
CA LYS A 37 5.76 13.74 15.38
C LYS A 37 5.11 15.11 15.56
N ARG A 38 4.43 15.59 14.52
CA ARG A 38 3.67 16.84 14.58
C ARG A 38 2.36 16.62 15.35
N LYS A 39 1.92 17.63 16.11
CA LYS A 39 0.53 17.69 16.58
C LYS A 39 -0.32 17.96 15.34
N SER A 40 -1.20 17.04 15.01
CA SER A 40 -2.11 17.22 13.88
C SER A 40 -3.38 17.92 14.36
N GLU A 41 -3.78 18.97 13.68
CA GLU A 41 -5.14 19.49 13.75
C GLU A 41 -6.03 18.62 12.88
N LYS A 42 -7.35 18.58 13.16
CA LYS A 42 -8.30 17.84 12.32
C LYS A 42 -8.19 18.35 10.88
N SER A 43 -7.66 17.52 10.00
CA SER A 43 -7.54 17.86 8.59
C SER A 43 -8.89 17.73 7.87
N GLU A 44 -8.93 18.34 6.70
CA GLU A 44 -10.04 18.18 5.74
C GLU A 44 -10.25 16.72 5.38
N LYS A 45 -11.49 16.35 5.08
CA LYS A 45 -11.82 15.04 4.55
C LYS A 45 -11.37 14.99 3.09
N PHE A 46 -10.72 13.91 2.71
CA PHE A 46 -10.34 13.64 1.32
C PHE A 46 -11.19 12.51 0.73
N GLU A 47 -11.24 12.45 -0.58
CA GLU A 47 -12.01 11.47 -1.33
C GLU A 47 -11.44 10.06 -1.12
N GLY A 48 -12.33 9.12 -0.78
CA GLY A 48 -11.98 7.73 -0.53
C GLY A 48 -11.92 6.85 -1.78
N ALA A 49 -12.17 5.55 -1.59
CA ALA A 49 -12.23 4.59 -2.69
C ALA A 49 -13.47 4.83 -3.58
N TYR A 50 -13.34 4.48 -4.87
CA TYR A 50 -14.49 4.44 -5.77
C TYR A 50 -15.41 3.27 -5.42
N VAL A 51 -16.69 3.56 -5.27
CA VAL A 51 -17.74 2.55 -5.09
C VAL A 51 -18.80 2.81 -6.15
N LYS A 52 -19.01 1.82 -7.01
CA LYS A 52 -20.08 1.88 -8.01
C LYS A 52 -21.38 1.38 -7.41
N GLU A 53 -22.46 2.12 -7.63
CA GLU A 53 -23.79 1.65 -7.24
C GLU A 53 -24.14 0.32 -7.93
N PRO A 54 -24.67 -0.66 -7.17
CA PRO A 54 -25.01 -1.95 -7.72
C PRO A 54 -26.20 -1.85 -8.68
N GLN A 55 -26.10 -2.56 -9.80
CA GLN A 55 -27.26 -2.73 -10.68
C GLN A 55 -28.15 -3.84 -10.12
N LEU A 56 -29.34 -3.50 -9.70
CA LEU A 56 -30.29 -4.45 -9.13
C LEU A 56 -30.87 -5.35 -10.22
N GLY A 57 -31.01 -6.64 -9.93
CA GLY A 57 -31.59 -7.61 -10.83
C GLY A 57 -30.87 -8.96 -10.84
N MET A 58 -31.33 -9.83 -11.71
CA MET A 58 -30.71 -11.13 -11.97
C MET A 58 -29.76 -10.99 -13.16
N HIS A 59 -28.49 -11.31 -12.95
CA HIS A 59 -27.45 -11.23 -13.98
C HIS A 59 -26.98 -12.64 -14.36
N LYS A 60 -26.87 -12.91 -15.68
CA LYS A 60 -26.32 -14.13 -16.21
C LYS A 60 -24.85 -13.89 -16.61
N TRP A 61 -24.02 -14.92 -16.52
CA TRP A 61 -22.62 -14.88 -16.94
C TRP A 61 -21.78 -13.82 -16.20
N VAL A 62 -21.85 -13.85 -14.87
CA VAL A 62 -21.08 -12.94 -14.02
C VAL A 62 -19.64 -13.43 -13.89
N MET A 63 -18.66 -12.58 -14.23
CA MET A 63 -17.25 -12.79 -13.94
C MET A 63 -16.77 -11.80 -12.89
N SER A 64 -16.03 -12.28 -11.88
CA SER A 64 -15.47 -11.46 -10.82
C SER A 64 -13.95 -11.43 -10.93
N PHE A 65 -13.40 -10.23 -10.90
CA PHE A 65 -11.95 -9.98 -10.89
C PHE A 65 -11.56 -9.27 -9.60
N ASP A 66 -10.40 -9.62 -9.04
CA ASP A 66 -9.85 -8.97 -7.86
C ASP A 66 -8.40 -8.52 -8.10
N LEU A 67 -8.10 -7.28 -7.76
CA LEU A 67 -6.76 -6.69 -7.86
C LEU A 67 -5.95 -7.00 -6.60
N ASN A 68 -5.02 -7.91 -6.73
CA ASN A 68 -4.16 -8.31 -5.61
C ASN A 68 -3.37 -7.14 -5.02
N SER A 69 -3.61 -6.82 -3.73
CA SER A 69 -2.84 -5.80 -3.00
C SER A 69 -2.78 -4.44 -3.74
N LEU A 70 -3.92 -3.94 -4.22
CA LEU A 70 -4.03 -2.75 -5.08
C LEU A 70 -3.23 -1.56 -4.53
N TYR A 71 -3.53 -1.07 -3.33
CA TYR A 71 -2.86 0.11 -2.78
C TYR A 71 -1.35 -0.06 -2.57
N PRO A 72 -0.83 -1.19 -2.04
CA PRO A 72 0.60 -1.43 -2.03
C PRO A 72 1.27 -1.35 -3.40
N HIS A 73 0.63 -1.89 -4.45
CA HIS A 73 1.18 -1.82 -5.80
C HIS A 73 1.16 -0.40 -6.37
N LEU A 74 0.11 0.39 -6.10
CA LEU A 74 0.07 1.80 -6.51
C LEU A 74 1.16 2.62 -5.82
N ILE A 75 1.36 2.41 -4.51
CA ILE A 75 2.47 3.04 -3.78
C ILE A 75 3.81 2.71 -4.43
N MET A 76 4.02 1.45 -4.81
CA MET A 76 5.26 1.01 -5.46
C MET A 76 5.42 1.58 -6.87
N GLN A 77 4.36 1.60 -7.66
CA GLN A 77 4.37 2.00 -9.08
C GLN A 77 4.56 3.49 -9.26
N TYR A 78 3.81 4.31 -8.51
CA TYR A 78 3.90 5.76 -8.58
C TYR A 78 5.01 6.35 -7.70
N ASN A 79 5.73 5.50 -6.96
CA ASN A 79 6.76 5.91 -6.00
C ASN A 79 6.22 6.85 -4.91
N ILE A 80 5.00 6.57 -4.42
CA ILE A 80 4.29 7.40 -3.45
C ILE A 80 4.98 7.29 -2.09
N SER A 81 5.59 8.37 -1.64
CA SER A 81 6.24 8.49 -0.32
C SER A 81 6.40 9.96 0.04
N PRO A 82 6.36 10.34 1.33
CA PRO A 82 6.47 11.74 1.72
C PRO A 82 7.72 12.44 1.19
N GLU A 83 8.87 11.75 1.18
CA GLU A 83 10.14 12.32 0.73
C GLU A 83 10.30 12.38 -0.81
N THR A 84 9.46 11.66 -1.54
CA THR A 84 9.42 11.70 -3.01
C THR A 84 8.40 12.69 -3.55
N LEU A 85 7.47 13.13 -2.70
CA LEU A 85 6.50 14.16 -3.04
C LEU A 85 7.24 15.45 -3.45
N VAL A 86 6.89 15.99 -4.61
CA VAL A 86 7.38 17.28 -5.06
C VAL A 86 6.58 18.34 -4.31
N ALA A 87 7.23 18.95 -3.33
CA ALA A 87 6.58 19.93 -2.47
C ALA A 87 6.07 21.11 -3.30
N GLN A 88 4.82 21.49 -3.11
CA GLN A 88 4.13 22.68 -3.61
C GLN A 88 3.60 22.64 -5.05
N ASP A 89 4.00 21.71 -5.91
CA ASP A 89 3.49 21.65 -7.27
C ASP A 89 2.44 20.55 -7.45
N LYS A 90 1.20 20.89 -7.10
CA LYS A 90 0.03 20.15 -7.57
C LYS A 90 -0.32 20.63 -8.97
N VAL A 91 -0.39 19.70 -9.94
CA VAL A 91 -0.92 20.05 -11.26
C VAL A 91 -2.38 20.45 -11.08
N LYS A 92 -2.67 21.72 -11.36
CA LYS A 92 -4.01 22.28 -11.17
C LYS A 92 -4.99 21.59 -12.10
N ASP A 93 -6.25 21.50 -11.63
CA ASP A 93 -7.36 21.00 -12.44
C ASP A 93 -7.18 19.54 -12.94
N MET A 94 -6.56 18.69 -12.09
CA MET A 94 -6.39 17.27 -12.37
C MET A 94 -7.55 16.45 -11.80
N SER A 95 -7.98 15.42 -12.52
CA SER A 95 -9.00 14.48 -12.07
C SER A 95 -8.83 13.09 -12.72
N VAL A 96 -9.46 12.09 -12.12
CA VAL A 96 -9.53 10.73 -12.67
C VAL A 96 -10.16 10.75 -14.08
N ASP A 97 -11.23 11.52 -14.27
CA ASP A 97 -11.93 11.61 -15.56
C ASP A 97 -11.04 12.15 -16.67
N LYS A 98 -10.28 13.22 -16.40
CA LYS A 98 -9.36 13.80 -17.38
C LYS A 98 -8.26 12.83 -17.82
N LEU A 99 -7.78 11.98 -16.91
CA LEU A 99 -6.80 10.95 -17.25
C LEU A 99 -7.42 9.82 -18.08
N LEU A 100 -8.64 9.38 -17.73
CA LEU A 100 -9.37 8.37 -18.48
C LEU A 100 -9.69 8.86 -19.90
N ASP A 101 -10.07 10.13 -20.05
CA ASP A 101 -10.36 10.77 -21.33
C ASP A 101 -9.08 11.12 -22.12
N LYS A 102 -7.88 10.85 -21.59
CA LYS A 102 -6.59 11.21 -22.20
C LYS A 102 -6.43 12.70 -22.51
N LYS A 103 -7.07 13.56 -21.71
CA LYS A 103 -7.03 15.02 -21.86
C LYS A 103 -5.79 15.67 -21.22
N VAL A 104 -4.87 14.87 -20.70
CA VAL A 104 -3.67 15.33 -19.98
C VAL A 104 -2.45 14.93 -20.81
N ASP A 105 -1.64 15.92 -21.16
CA ASP A 105 -0.34 15.65 -21.76
C ASP A 105 0.68 15.29 -20.67
N THR A 106 1.06 14.02 -20.64
CA THR A 106 2.07 13.49 -19.70
C THR A 106 3.47 13.45 -20.30
N SER A 107 3.66 13.81 -21.56
CA SER A 107 4.95 13.73 -22.28
C SER A 107 6.00 14.67 -21.70
N ILE A 108 5.57 15.77 -21.08
CA ILE A 108 6.43 16.76 -20.45
C ILE A 108 6.96 16.36 -19.06
N LEU A 109 6.40 15.29 -18.47
CA LEU A 109 6.74 14.84 -17.12
C LEU A 109 8.00 13.96 -17.15
N LYS A 110 9.17 14.61 -17.02
CA LYS A 110 10.45 13.88 -16.92
C LYS A 110 10.89 13.74 -15.46
N GLY A 111 11.24 12.51 -15.05
CA GLY A 111 11.76 12.25 -13.70
C GLY A 111 10.74 12.32 -12.57
N VAL A 112 9.44 12.37 -12.88
CA VAL A 112 8.33 12.36 -11.93
C VAL A 112 7.20 11.47 -12.41
N THR A 113 6.41 10.96 -11.48
CA THR A 113 5.11 10.32 -11.72
C THR A 113 4.01 11.27 -11.29
N LEU A 114 2.91 11.28 -12.05
CA LEU A 114 1.72 12.09 -11.78
C LEU A 114 0.59 11.20 -11.31
N THR A 115 -0.05 11.56 -10.20
CA THR A 115 -1.23 10.89 -9.67
C THR A 115 -2.52 11.67 -9.99
N PRO A 116 -3.69 11.03 -10.01
CA PRO A 116 -4.94 11.68 -10.46
C PRO A 116 -5.39 12.88 -9.61
N ASN A 117 -4.93 13.01 -8.37
CA ASN A 117 -5.14 14.21 -7.55
C ASN A 117 -4.19 15.37 -7.92
N GLY A 118 -3.33 15.20 -8.91
CA GLY A 118 -2.37 16.20 -9.36
C GLY A 118 -1.03 16.19 -8.61
N ALA A 119 -0.84 15.32 -7.64
CA ALA A 119 0.44 15.23 -6.93
C ALA A 119 1.52 14.60 -7.80
N LEU A 120 2.73 15.11 -7.67
CA LEU A 120 3.91 14.66 -8.40
C LEU A 120 4.90 13.97 -7.44
N PHE A 121 5.41 12.82 -7.84
CA PHE A 121 6.40 12.06 -7.07
C PHE A 121 7.67 11.84 -7.89
N LYS A 122 8.83 12.16 -7.30
CA LYS A 122 10.14 11.98 -7.97
C LYS A 122 10.42 10.50 -8.21
N THR A 123 10.98 10.18 -9.39
CA THR A 123 11.39 8.81 -9.76
C THR A 123 12.90 8.60 -9.69
N THR A 124 13.66 9.65 -9.40
CA THR A 124 15.13 9.60 -9.34
C THR A 124 15.67 8.73 -8.22
N LYS A 125 14.90 8.58 -7.14
CA LYS A 125 15.21 7.72 -6.00
C LYS A 125 13.97 6.98 -5.55
N ARG A 126 14.11 5.70 -5.20
CA ARG A 126 13.01 4.93 -4.60
C ARG A 126 12.68 5.46 -3.21
N GLY A 127 11.40 5.73 -2.95
CA GLY A 127 10.91 6.15 -1.65
C GLY A 127 10.94 5.02 -0.61
N PHE A 128 10.99 5.38 0.68
CA PHE A 128 11.02 4.36 1.74
C PHE A 128 9.72 3.57 1.83
N LEU A 129 8.56 4.18 1.59
CA LEU A 129 7.28 3.45 1.59
C LEU A 129 7.24 2.40 0.48
N PRO A 130 7.51 2.73 -0.81
CA PRO A 130 7.64 1.75 -1.88
C PRO A 130 8.64 0.64 -1.58
N GLU A 131 9.78 0.96 -0.97
CA GLU A 131 10.80 -0.03 -0.66
C GLU A 131 10.33 -1.02 0.42
N ILE A 132 9.69 -0.51 1.48
CA ILE A 132 9.11 -1.36 2.54
C ILE A 132 7.98 -2.22 1.96
N MET A 133 7.08 -1.64 1.14
CA MET A 133 5.98 -2.38 0.50
C MET A 133 6.50 -3.52 -0.36
N GLN A 134 7.53 -3.26 -1.18
CA GLN A 134 8.15 -4.27 -2.04
C GLN A 134 8.71 -5.42 -1.20
N SER A 135 9.53 -5.10 -0.19
CA SER A 135 10.12 -6.11 0.70
C SER A 135 9.07 -6.98 1.39
N MET A 136 8.00 -6.36 1.90
CA MET A 136 6.91 -7.10 2.56
C MET A 136 6.11 -7.96 1.58
N TYR A 137 5.91 -7.47 0.36
CA TYR A 137 5.21 -8.22 -0.70
C TYR A 137 6.02 -9.42 -1.16
N ASP A 138 7.32 -9.25 -1.38
CA ASP A 138 8.23 -10.33 -1.78
C ASP A 138 8.29 -11.43 -0.71
N ASP A 139 8.40 -11.03 0.56
CA ASP A 139 8.30 -11.95 1.70
C ASP A 139 6.97 -12.72 1.68
N ARG A 140 5.85 -12.02 1.49
CA ARG A 140 4.53 -12.66 1.42
C ARG A 140 4.46 -13.70 0.30
N VAL A 141 4.93 -13.34 -0.90
CA VAL A 141 4.95 -14.24 -2.06
C VAL A 141 5.81 -15.48 -1.77
N LYS A 142 6.99 -15.28 -1.18
CA LYS A 142 7.90 -16.35 -0.77
C LYS A 142 7.21 -17.34 0.19
N TYR A 143 6.64 -16.84 1.28
CA TYR A 143 6.01 -17.71 2.28
C TYR A 143 4.71 -18.34 1.77
N LYS A 144 3.97 -17.67 0.87
CA LYS A 144 2.82 -18.26 0.19
C LYS A 144 3.23 -19.43 -0.70
N LYS A 145 4.34 -19.32 -1.46
CA LYS A 145 4.90 -20.42 -2.27
C LYS A 145 5.32 -21.59 -1.39
N LEU A 146 6.06 -21.34 -0.29
CA LEU A 146 6.48 -22.38 0.65
C LEU A 146 5.27 -23.10 1.28
N MET A 147 4.23 -22.36 1.64
CA MET A 147 2.99 -22.95 2.16
C MET A 147 2.32 -23.86 1.13
N LEU A 148 2.21 -23.42 -0.12
CA LEU A 148 1.59 -24.20 -1.18
C LEU A 148 2.40 -25.47 -1.49
N GLN A 149 3.73 -25.36 -1.51
CA GLN A 149 4.61 -26.52 -1.67
C GLN A 149 4.42 -27.53 -0.53
N ALA A 150 4.47 -27.07 0.71
CA ALA A 150 4.25 -27.93 1.88
C ALA A 150 2.87 -28.60 1.87
N LYS A 151 1.83 -27.91 1.37
CA LYS A 151 0.50 -28.51 1.16
C LYS A 151 0.53 -29.63 0.11
N GLN A 152 1.17 -29.38 -1.02
CA GLN A 152 1.32 -30.40 -2.09
C GLN A 152 2.08 -31.61 -1.59
N ASP A 153 3.18 -31.40 -0.86
CA ASP A 153 3.99 -32.48 -0.27
C ASP A 153 3.19 -33.27 0.79
N TYR A 154 2.36 -32.58 1.57
CA TYR A 154 1.46 -33.23 2.51
C TYR A 154 0.41 -34.10 1.80
N GLU A 155 -0.19 -33.60 0.70
CA GLU A 155 -1.14 -34.39 -0.08
C GLU A 155 -0.52 -35.67 -0.64
N ASN A 156 0.74 -35.60 -1.07
CA ASN A 156 1.46 -36.72 -1.65
C ASN A 156 1.96 -37.73 -0.58
N THR A 157 2.44 -37.24 0.57
CA THR A 157 3.13 -38.09 1.56
C THR A 157 2.32 -38.36 2.81
N LYS A 158 1.29 -37.55 3.08
CA LYS A 158 0.48 -37.55 4.33
C LYS A 158 1.33 -37.42 5.62
N ASN A 159 2.54 -36.86 5.52
CA ASN A 159 3.44 -36.72 6.65
C ASN A 159 2.93 -35.64 7.63
N PRO A 160 2.59 -35.99 8.89
CA PRO A 160 2.02 -35.04 9.86
C PRO A 160 2.96 -33.87 10.22
N LYS A 161 4.26 -34.02 10.06
CA LYS A 161 5.24 -32.94 10.32
C LYS A 161 5.00 -31.73 9.42
N LEU A 162 4.57 -31.95 8.18
CA LEU A 162 4.27 -30.88 7.21
C LEU A 162 3.12 -29.96 7.64
N LEU A 163 2.19 -30.45 8.45
CA LEU A 163 1.10 -29.61 9.00
C LEU A 163 1.62 -28.42 9.79
N LYS A 164 2.72 -28.60 10.55
CA LYS A 164 3.37 -27.52 11.29
C LYS A 164 4.00 -26.49 10.35
N ASP A 165 4.62 -26.94 9.28
CA ASP A 165 5.23 -26.05 8.27
C ASP A 165 4.15 -25.29 7.50
N ILE A 166 3.06 -25.95 7.12
CA ILE A 166 1.89 -25.31 6.49
C ILE A 166 1.34 -24.21 7.39
N ALA A 167 1.09 -24.51 8.67
CA ALA A 167 0.58 -23.54 9.64
C ALA A 167 1.55 -22.36 9.83
N LYS A 168 2.86 -22.63 9.97
CA LYS A 168 3.92 -21.62 10.10
C LYS A 168 3.95 -20.67 8.91
N TYR A 169 4.06 -21.21 7.69
CA TYR A 169 4.15 -20.39 6.49
C TYR A 169 2.85 -19.62 6.22
N ASN A 170 1.70 -20.24 6.50
CA ASN A 170 0.41 -19.56 6.39
C ASN A 170 0.31 -18.37 7.35
N ASN A 171 0.71 -18.54 8.59
CA ASN A 171 0.67 -17.46 9.60
C ASN A 171 1.61 -16.30 9.19
N ILE A 172 2.81 -16.59 8.67
CA ILE A 172 3.75 -15.56 8.24
C ILE A 172 3.18 -14.80 7.03
N GLN A 173 2.73 -15.49 5.97
CA GLN A 173 2.20 -14.83 4.78
C GLN A 173 0.92 -14.04 5.10
N MET A 174 0.08 -14.51 6.04
CA MET A 174 -1.12 -13.81 6.46
C MET A 174 -0.76 -12.55 7.27
N ALA A 175 0.21 -12.62 8.18
CA ALA A 175 0.72 -11.46 8.89
C ALA A 175 1.23 -10.37 7.93
N LYS A 176 2.00 -10.75 6.90
CA LYS A 176 2.46 -9.81 5.86
C LYS A 176 1.31 -9.23 5.04
N LYS A 177 0.28 -10.03 4.70
CA LYS A 177 -0.94 -9.55 4.03
C LYS A 177 -1.65 -8.49 4.86
N ILE A 178 -1.86 -8.75 6.15
CA ILE A 178 -2.53 -7.82 7.07
C ILE A 178 -1.71 -6.53 7.21
N SER A 179 -0.38 -6.65 7.36
CA SER A 179 0.51 -5.48 7.42
C SER A 179 0.41 -4.61 6.17
N LEU A 180 0.53 -5.20 4.98
CA LEU A 180 0.41 -4.48 3.71
C LEU A 180 -0.93 -3.74 3.57
N ASN A 181 -2.03 -4.40 3.92
CA ASN A 181 -3.37 -3.81 3.82
C ASN A 181 -3.61 -2.70 4.86
N SER A 182 -2.94 -2.76 6.03
CA SER A 182 -3.06 -1.74 7.08
C SER A 182 -2.28 -0.46 6.80
N ALA A 183 -1.38 -0.47 5.82
CA ALA A 183 -0.52 0.66 5.48
C ALA A 183 -1.31 1.93 5.12
N TYR A 184 -2.28 1.79 4.22
CA TYR A 184 -3.12 2.91 3.81
C TYR A 184 -3.88 3.50 5.00
N GLY A 185 -4.43 2.67 5.89
CA GLY A 185 -5.10 3.12 7.11
C GLY A 185 -4.19 3.90 8.07
N ALA A 186 -2.89 3.61 8.08
CA ALA A 186 -1.90 4.39 8.82
C ALA A 186 -1.58 5.70 8.10
N ILE A 187 -1.29 5.67 6.80
CA ILE A 187 -0.92 6.84 5.98
C ILE A 187 -2.04 7.89 5.97
N GLY A 188 -3.29 7.46 5.88
CA GLY A 188 -4.46 8.34 5.90
C GLY A 188 -4.89 8.84 7.29
N ASN A 189 -4.15 8.53 8.35
CA ASN A 189 -4.50 8.90 9.72
C ASN A 189 -3.72 10.13 10.17
N ASN A 190 -4.43 11.17 10.61
CA ASN A 190 -3.85 12.45 11.07
C ASN A 190 -2.83 12.31 12.20
N TRP A 191 -2.93 11.25 13.03
CA TRP A 191 -1.99 10.96 14.12
C TRP A 191 -0.73 10.24 13.66
N PHE A 192 -0.63 9.92 12.37
CA PHE A 192 0.56 9.29 11.83
C PHE A 192 1.68 10.31 11.64
N ARG A 193 2.92 9.94 11.97
CA ARG A 193 4.10 10.84 11.87
C ARG A 193 4.33 11.36 10.45
N TYR A 194 4.05 10.54 9.47
CA TYR A 194 4.29 10.79 8.04
C TYR A 194 2.98 11.11 7.30
N TYR A 195 1.96 11.52 8.05
CA TYR A 195 0.69 11.93 7.44
C TYR A 195 0.89 13.12 6.52
N ASP A 196 0.39 12.97 5.30
CA ASP A 196 0.27 14.03 4.31
C ASP A 196 -1.00 13.78 3.50
N LEU A 197 -1.84 14.80 3.38
CA LEU A 197 -3.14 14.71 2.71
C LEU A 197 -2.98 14.36 1.23
N LEU A 198 -1.99 14.99 0.54
CA LEU A 198 -1.73 14.72 -0.87
C LEU A 198 -1.26 13.30 -1.11
N VAL A 199 -0.44 12.76 -0.21
CA VAL A 199 0.04 11.37 -0.26
C VAL A 199 -1.13 10.39 -0.07
N ALA A 200 -2.01 10.64 0.90
CA ALA A 200 -3.17 9.79 1.17
C ALA A 200 -4.17 9.81 0.00
N GLU A 201 -4.49 10.99 -0.52
CA GLU A 201 -5.39 11.20 -1.64
C GLU A 201 -4.80 10.61 -2.95
N ALA A 202 -3.49 10.71 -3.15
CA ALA A 202 -2.82 10.11 -4.31
C ALA A 202 -3.04 8.59 -4.40
N ILE A 203 -3.04 7.90 -3.25
CA ILE A 203 -3.28 6.45 -3.21
C ILE A 203 -4.72 6.11 -3.61
N THR A 204 -5.71 6.81 -3.04
CA THR A 204 -7.13 6.53 -3.33
C THR A 204 -7.52 6.88 -4.75
N THR A 205 -7.13 8.06 -5.23
CA THR A 205 -7.44 8.50 -6.61
C THR A 205 -6.73 7.63 -7.67
N SER A 206 -5.51 7.16 -7.39
CA SER A 206 -4.85 6.17 -8.25
C SER A 206 -5.59 4.82 -8.24
N GLY A 207 -6.17 4.42 -7.10
CA GLY A 207 -7.04 3.26 -7.00
C GLY A 207 -8.32 3.42 -7.81
N GLN A 208 -8.96 4.58 -7.72
CA GLN A 208 -10.14 4.93 -8.51
C GLN A 208 -9.82 4.87 -10.02
N LEU A 209 -8.70 5.45 -10.44
CA LEU A 209 -8.26 5.40 -11.84
C LEU A 209 -8.10 3.95 -12.33
N SER A 210 -7.43 3.10 -11.53
CA SER A 210 -7.18 1.71 -11.89
C SER A 210 -8.47 0.90 -12.02
N ILE A 211 -9.40 1.06 -11.07
CA ILE A 211 -10.68 0.33 -11.07
C ILE A 211 -11.60 0.80 -12.22
N ARG A 212 -11.57 2.09 -12.55
CA ARG A 212 -12.43 2.65 -13.60
C ARG A 212 -11.85 2.46 -15.01
N TRP A 213 -10.55 2.18 -15.11
CA TRP A 213 -9.89 1.89 -16.39
C TRP A 213 -10.10 0.45 -16.85
N ILE A 214 -10.28 -0.51 -15.92
CA ILE A 214 -10.58 -1.93 -16.18
C ILE A 214 -12.04 -2.10 -16.56
#